data_e0c520385552def8a14d6aa7d1d56bd2
#
_entry.id   e0c520385552def8a14d6aa7d1d56bd2
#
_cell.length_a   1.000
_cell.length_b   1.000
_cell.length_c   1.000
_cell.angle_alpha   90.00
_cell.angle_beta   90.00
_cell.angle_gamma   90.00
#
_symmetry.space_group_name_H-M   'P 1'
#
loop_
_entity.id
_entity.type
_entity.pdbx_description
1 polymer ?
#
loop_
_entity_poly.entity_id
_entity_poly.type
_entity_poly.pdbx_seq_one_letter_code
_entity_poly.pdbx_strand_id
1 'polypeptide(L)'
;MNSILKIVVGNLFITFSYAFITVPNGIVNGGVTSFSMILSSVTDLGISFYTNCITILLLVLCLFFLGKSYLAKSIVSSTCYMLFFSFFNGIGFDFTSIPMIISVLIAGLLVGIGYFLCLSAESSTVGFDVIALILHNRNNKIKVSKAMRYINLFVILLGLFSYGLIAVIYGVIFTYIQTTVMHLLLEDNVLENVKHFYYRVKEGF
;
A
#
# COMPACT_ATOMS: atom_id res chain seq x y z
N MET A 1 -4.71 9.78 17.80
CA MET A 1 -4.01 8.47 17.82
C MET A 1 -2.53 8.74 17.62
N ASN A 2 -1.65 8.18 18.45
CA ASN A 2 -0.19 8.38 18.35
C ASN A 2 0.33 7.89 16.98
N SER A 3 1.35 8.54 16.40
CA SER A 3 1.91 8.17 15.08
C SER A 3 2.34 6.71 15.02
N ILE A 4 2.99 6.20 16.07
CA ILE A 4 3.41 4.79 16.13
C ILE A 4 2.21 3.85 16.10
N LEU A 5 1.14 4.15 16.84
CA LEU A 5 -0.07 3.33 16.84
C LEU A 5 -0.74 3.29 15.47
N LYS A 6 -0.76 4.42 14.74
CA LYS A 6 -1.24 4.45 13.35
C LYS A 6 -0.41 3.56 12.43
N ILE A 7 0.91 3.58 12.56
CA ILE A 7 1.84 2.74 11.79
C ILE A 7 1.58 1.25 12.08
N VAL A 8 1.48 0.88 13.34
CA VAL A 8 1.25 -0.51 13.76
C VAL A 8 -0.09 -1.03 13.22
N VAL A 9 -1.18 -0.29 13.46
CA VAL A 9 -2.53 -0.67 12.99
C VAL A 9 -2.60 -0.67 11.46
N GLY A 10 -1.99 0.32 10.81
CA GLY A 10 -1.94 0.40 9.34
C GLY A 10 -1.25 -0.82 8.72
N ASN A 11 -0.08 -1.19 9.26
CA ASN A 11 0.64 -2.39 8.80
C ASN A 11 -0.12 -3.68 9.10
N LEU A 12 -0.86 -3.74 10.21
CA LEU A 12 -1.69 -4.89 10.53
C LEU A 12 -2.78 -5.11 9.47
N PHE A 13 -3.48 -4.05 9.04
CA PHE A 13 -4.46 -4.16 7.94
C PHE A 13 -3.83 -4.55 6.61
N ILE A 14 -2.68 -3.95 6.25
CA ILE A 14 -1.98 -4.25 5.00
C ILE A 14 -1.53 -5.71 4.99
N THR A 15 -0.85 -6.16 6.04
CA THR A 15 -0.26 -7.49 6.10
C THR A 15 -1.30 -8.60 6.25
N PHE A 16 -2.39 -8.33 6.99
CA PHE A 16 -3.55 -9.23 7.05
C PHE A 16 -4.13 -9.46 5.64
N SER A 17 -4.40 -8.36 4.93
CA SER A 17 -4.92 -8.44 3.57
C SER A 17 -3.97 -9.18 2.63
N TYR A 18 -2.66 -8.91 2.73
CA TYR A 18 -1.68 -9.54 1.86
C TYR A 18 -1.51 -11.04 2.16
N ALA A 19 -1.37 -11.43 3.43
CA ALA A 19 -1.14 -12.81 3.80
C ALA A 19 -2.35 -13.72 3.54
N PHE A 20 -3.54 -13.23 3.86
CA PHE A 20 -4.75 -14.08 3.82
C PHE A 20 -5.58 -13.93 2.55
N ILE A 21 -5.47 -12.80 1.83
CA ILE A 21 -6.35 -12.53 0.69
C ILE A 21 -5.55 -12.36 -0.60
N THR A 22 -4.62 -11.39 -0.69
CA THR A 22 -4.01 -11.05 -1.99
C THR A 22 -3.04 -12.11 -2.48
N VAL A 23 -2.12 -12.57 -1.63
CA VAL A 23 -1.12 -13.57 -2.02
C VAL A 23 -1.76 -14.91 -2.38
N PRO A 24 -2.65 -15.50 -1.55
CA PRO A 24 -3.29 -16.76 -1.89
C PRO A 24 -4.15 -16.71 -3.15
N ASN A 25 -4.78 -15.57 -3.42
CA ASN A 25 -5.63 -15.39 -4.61
C ASN A 25 -4.85 -14.89 -5.85
N GLY A 26 -3.53 -14.68 -5.78
CA GLY A 26 -2.73 -14.20 -6.89
C GLY A 26 -3.08 -12.78 -7.36
N ILE A 27 -3.61 -11.92 -6.45
CA ILE A 27 -3.96 -10.53 -6.78
C ILE A 27 -2.69 -9.69 -6.89
N VAL A 28 -2.41 -9.17 -8.06
CA VAL A 28 -1.24 -8.32 -8.34
C VAL A 28 -1.50 -6.90 -7.82
N ASN A 29 -0.61 -6.38 -6.97
CA ASN A 29 -0.81 -5.09 -6.30
C ASN A 29 -0.03 -3.91 -6.91
N GLY A 30 0.75 -4.12 -7.95
CA GLY A 30 1.55 -3.08 -8.61
C GLY A 30 2.69 -2.49 -7.78
N GLY A 31 3.01 -3.06 -6.62
CA GLY A 31 4.09 -2.59 -5.73
C GLY A 31 5.49 -3.03 -6.17
N VAL A 32 6.49 -2.74 -5.32
CA VAL A 32 7.90 -3.07 -5.54
C VAL A 32 8.12 -4.56 -5.81
N THR A 33 7.43 -5.43 -5.06
CA THR A 33 7.54 -6.88 -5.25
C THR A 33 7.07 -7.32 -6.64
N SER A 34 5.93 -6.80 -7.11
CA SER A 34 5.41 -7.07 -8.45
C SER A 34 6.38 -6.60 -9.54
N PHE A 35 6.95 -5.40 -9.38
CA PHE A 35 7.96 -4.90 -10.30
C PHE A 35 9.24 -5.72 -10.28
N SER A 36 9.69 -6.18 -9.11
CA SER A 36 10.85 -7.06 -8.96
C SER A 36 10.64 -8.43 -9.62
N MET A 37 9.41 -8.97 -9.55
CA MET A 37 9.06 -10.22 -10.24
C MET A 37 9.13 -10.05 -11.77
N ILE A 38 8.66 -8.91 -12.31
CA ILE A 38 8.77 -8.60 -13.75
C ILE A 38 10.25 -8.54 -14.17
N LEU A 39 11.08 -7.82 -13.41
CA LEU A 39 12.50 -7.74 -13.70
C LEU A 39 13.20 -9.12 -13.63
N SER A 40 12.84 -9.92 -12.62
CA SER A 40 13.37 -11.29 -12.47
C SER A 40 12.94 -12.21 -13.62
N SER A 41 11.78 -12.01 -14.22
CA SER A 41 11.30 -12.83 -15.36
C SER A 41 12.04 -12.57 -16.68
N VAL A 42 12.73 -11.44 -16.80
CA VAL A 42 13.50 -11.07 -18.01
C VAL A 42 15.01 -11.13 -17.79
N THR A 43 15.46 -11.55 -16.61
CA THR A 43 16.88 -11.65 -16.23
C THR A 43 17.12 -12.91 -15.41
N ASP A 44 18.38 -13.32 -15.28
CA ASP A 44 18.78 -14.49 -14.46
C ASP A 44 18.91 -14.18 -12.97
N LEU A 45 18.61 -12.93 -12.54
CA LEU A 45 18.72 -12.52 -11.14
C LEU A 45 17.41 -12.77 -10.37
N GLY A 46 17.53 -13.20 -9.12
CA GLY A 46 16.37 -13.51 -8.27
C GLY A 46 15.53 -12.31 -7.86
N ILE A 47 14.25 -12.54 -7.58
CA ILE A 47 13.27 -11.52 -7.14
C ILE A 47 13.80 -10.75 -5.92
N SER A 48 14.40 -11.46 -4.95
CA SER A 48 14.92 -10.85 -3.72
C SER A 48 16.05 -9.84 -4.00
N PHE A 49 16.88 -10.08 -5.04
CA PHE A 49 17.92 -9.14 -5.44
C PHE A 49 17.30 -7.80 -5.87
N TYR A 50 16.34 -7.85 -6.79
CA TYR A 50 15.66 -6.62 -7.29
C TYR A 50 14.87 -5.93 -6.19
N THR A 51 14.12 -6.68 -5.39
CA THR A 51 13.36 -6.12 -4.26
C THR A 51 14.27 -5.37 -3.30
N ASN A 52 15.41 -5.97 -2.92
CA ASN A 52 16.36 -5.33 -2.02
C ASN A 52 17.01 -4.08 -2.64
N CYS A 53 17.46 -4.15 -3.89
CA CYS A 53 18.04 -3.00 -4.59
C CYS A 53 17.05 -1.84 -4.68
N ILE A 54 15.81 -2.11 -5.07
CA ILE A 54 14.78 -1.07 -5.20
C ILE A 54 14.42 -0.50 -3.83
N THR A 55 14.28 -1.34 -2.81
CA THR A 55 13.99 -0.91 -1.44
C THR A 55 15.10 -0.01 -0.88
N ILE A 56 16.37 -0.37 -1.07
CA ILE A 56 17.51 0.47 -0.66
C ILE A 56 17.47 1.80 -1.39
N LEU A 57 17.24 1.79 -2.71
CA LEU A 57 17.12 3.01 -3.50
C LEU A 57 15.99 3.92 -2.97
N LEU A 58 14.82 3.35 -2.68
CA LEU A 58 13.67 4.08 -2.13
C LEU A 58 13.95 4.63 -0.72
N LEU A 59 14.69 3.90 0.14
CA LEU A 59 15.13 4.39 1.44
C LEU A 59 16.09 5.58 1.30
N VAL A 60 17.03 5.51 0.36
CA VAL A 60 17.94 6.61 0.07
C VAL A 60 17.15 7.84 -0.43
N LEU A 61 16.23 7.66 -1.36
CA LEU A 61 15.35 8.73 -1.83
C LEU A 61 14.48 9.30 -0.70
N CYS A 62 13.95 8.46 0.17
CA CYS A 62 13.20 8.88 1.35
C CYS A 62 14.03 9.79 2.25
N LEU A 63 15.29 9.41 2.52
CA LEU A 63 16.19 10.21 3.35
C LEU A 63 16.45 11.61 2.75
N PHE A 64 16.76 11.66 1.45
CA PHE A 64 17.13 12.93 0.80
C PHE A 64 15.95 13.87 0.58
N PHE A 65 14.77 13.36 0.26
CA PHE A 65 13.62 14.17 -0.12
C PHE A 65 12.56 14.33 0.98
N LEU A 66 12.42 13.37 1.90
CA LEU A 66 11.41 13.39 2.97
C LEU A 66 12.02 13.61 4.36
N GLY A 67 13.34 13.42 4.50
CA GLY A 67 14.09 13.71 5.70
C GLY A 67 14.17 12.57 6.72
N LYS A 68 15.02 12.77 7.75
CA LYS A 68 15.38 11.75 8.75
C LYS A 68 14.19 11.26 9.59
N SER A 69 13.28 12.15 9.96
CA SER A 69 12.11 11.79 10.77
C SER A 69 11.17 10.86 10.00
N TYR A 70 10.95 11.15 8.73
CA TYR A 70 10.14 10.32 7.85
C TYR A 70 10.78 8.95 7.63
N LEU A 71 12.08 8.92 7.37
CA LEU A 71 12.86 7.69 7.24
C LEU A 71 12.77 6.81 8.49
N ALA A 72 12.95 7.37 9.70
CA ALA A 72 12.90 6.62 10.94
C ALA A 72 11.52 5.95 11.14
N LYS A 73 10.43 6.68 10.89
CA LYS A 73 9.06 6.13 10.95
C LYS A 73 8.83 5.07 9.88
N SER A 74 9.41 5.23 8.69
CA SER A 74 9.31 4.26 7.59
C SER A 74 10.07 2.96 7.90
N ILE A 75 11.21 3.04 8.58
CA ILE A 75 11.93 1.85 9.06
C ILE A 75 11.07 1.09 10.08
N VAL A 76 10.43 1.80 11.03
CA VAL A 76 9.49 1.17 11.98
C VAL A 76 8.33 0.50 11.23
N SER A 77 7.76 1.19 10.23
CA SER A 77 6.68 0.64 9.41
C SER A 77 7.11 -0.64 8.69
N SER A 78 8.26 -0.64 8.03
CA SER A 78 8.78 -1.80 7.31
C SER A 78 9.08 -2.97 8.26
N THR A 79 9.59 -2.70 9.46
CA THR A 79 9.81 -3.73 10.49
C THR A 79 8.47 -4.33 10.95
N CYS A 80 7.46 -3.51 11.24
CA CYS A 80 6.12 -4.00 11.56
C CYS A 80 5.52 -4.84 10.42
N TYR A 81 5.67 -4.37 9.18
CA TYR A 81 5.22 -5.11 8.00
C TYR A 81 5.85 -6.51 7.94
N MET A 82 7.18 -6.60 8.05
CA MET A 82 7.89 -7.89 7.99
C MET A 82 7.45 -8.85 9.11
N LEU A 83 7.34 -8.35 10.33
CA LEU A 83 6.95 -9.17 11.48
C LEU A 83 5.52 -9.68 11.34
N PHE A 84 4.56 -8.81 11.03
CA PHE A 84 3.16 -9.20 10.89
C PHE A 84 2.93 -10.08 9.66
N PHE A 85 3.54 -9.76 8.53
CA PHE A 85 3.40 -10.59 7.34
C PHE A 85 3.96 -12.01 7.55
N SER A 86 5.14 -12.13 8.16
CA SER A 86 5.73 -13.43 8.49
C SER A 86 4.86 -14.21 9.48
N PHE A 87 4.33 -13.53 10.50
CA PHE A 87 3.43 -14.15 11.47
C PHE A 87 2.14 -14.65 10.82
N PHE A 88 1.45 -13.83 10.04
CA PHE A 88 0.19 -14.20 9.38
C PHE A 88 0.40 -15.28 8.32
N ASN A 89 1.46 -15.19 7.54
CA ASN A 89 1.79 -16.20 6.52
C ASN A 89 2.12 -17.56 7.16
N GLY A 90 2.68 -17.58 8.38
CA GLY A 90 2.96 -18.79 9.13
C GLY A 90 1.73 -19.51 9.71
N ILE A 91 0.56 -18.82 9.78
CA ILE A 91 -0.69 -19.43 10.27
C ILE A 91 -1.26 -20.45 9.27
N GLY A 92 -0.95 -20.32 7.97
CA GLY A 92 -1.39 -21.25 6.93
C GLY A 92 -2.90 -21.23 6.65
N PHE A 93 -3.58 -20.13 6.98
CA PHE A 93 -4.99 -19.90 6.67
C PHE A 93 -5.13 -18.96 5.46
N ASP A 94 -6.14 -19.19 4.62
CA ASP A 94 -6.43 -18.32 3.48
C ASP A 94 -7.93 -18.14 3.23
N PHE A 95 -8.28 -17.11 2.48
CA PHE A 95 -9.64 -16.81 2.04
C PHE A 95 -9.86 -17.15 0.55
N THR A 96 -9.25 -18.21 0.05
CA THR A 96 -9.41 -18.63 -1.36
C THR A 96 -10.81 -19.16 -1.69
N SER A 97 -11.58 -19.56 -0.67
CA SER A 97 -12.98 -20.00 -0.83
C SER A 97 -13.96 -18.86 -1.16
N ILE A 98 -13.53 -17.59 -0.99
CA ILE A 98 -14.37 -16.42 -1.28
C ILE A 98 -14.27 -16.08 -2.79
N PRO A 99 -15.40 -15.70 -3.45
CA PRO A 99 -15.36 -15.26 -4.83
C PRO A 99 -14.34 -14.15 -5.06
N MET A 100 -13.53 -14.27 -6.11
CA MET A 100 -12.37 -13.38 -6.40
C MET A 100 -12.72 -11.90 -6.36
N ILE A 101 -13.89 -11.50 -6.88
CA ILE A 101 -14.32 -10.11 -6.87
C ILE A 101 -14.51 -9.57 -5.45
N ILE A 102 -15.06 -10.38 -4.55
CA ILE A 102 -15.27 -10.01 -3.14
C ILE A 102 -13.90 -9.92 -2.43
N SER A 103 -13.00 -10.85 -2.70
CA SER A 103 -11.62 -10.82 -2.20
C SER A 103 -10.90 -9.54 -2.60
N VAL A 104 -11.01 -9.13 -3.87
CA VAL A 104 -10.42 -7.89 -4.39
C VAL A 104 -11.02 -6.65 -3.70
N LEU A 105 -12.34 -6.61 -3.48
CA LEU A 105 -13.02 -5.50 -2.80
C LEU A 105 -12.54 -5.37 -1.35
N ILE A 106 -12.56 -6.46 -0.59
CA ILE A 106 -12.14 -6.48 0.82
C ILE A 106 -10.65 -6.12 0.93
N ALA A 107 -9.81 -6.74 0.11
CA ALA A 107 -8.38 -6.49 0.12
C ALA A 107 -8.06 -5.02 -0.22
N GLY A 108 -8.68 -4.46 -1.24
CA GLY A 108 -8.51 -3.06 -1.63
C GLY A 108 -8.91 -2.08 -0.54
N LEU A 109 -10.03 -2.36 0.17
CA LEU A 109 -10.47 -1.56 1.32
C LEU A 109 -9.47 -1.61 2.48
N LEU A 110 -9.07 -2.81 2.90
CA LEU A 110 -8.12 -3.00 4.02
C LEU A 110 -6.77 -2.35 3.74
N VAL A 111 -6.24 -2.56 2.55
CA VAL A 111 -4.95 -1.99 2.16
C VAL A 111 -5.04 -0.47 1.99
N GLY A 112 -6.13 0.04 1.46
CA GLY A 112 -6.38 1.49 1.34
C GLY A 112 -6.43 2.19 2.71
N ILE A 113 -7.12 1.61 3.69
CA ILE A 113 -7.16 2.09 5.08
C ILE A 113 -5.76 1.99 5.72
N GLY A 114 -5.07 0.88 5.51
CA GLY A 114 -3.72 0.68 6.05
C GLY A 114 -2.72 1.71 5.54
N TYR A 115 -2.70 1.97 4.23
CA TYR A 115 -1.86 3.04 3.66
C TYR A 115 -2.23 4.43 4.18
N PHE A 116 -3.52 4.75 4.28
CA PHE A 116 -3.96 6.00 4.90
C PHE A 116 -3.38 6.17 6.32
N LEU A 117 -3.44 5.14 7.15
CA LEU A 117 -2.92 5.21 8.52
C LEU A 117 -1.40 5.43 8.55
N CYS A 118 -0.64 4.71 7.73
CA CYS A 118 0.81 4.88 7.63
C CYS A 118 1.18 6.28 7.11
N LEU A 119 0.59 6.73 6.01
CA LEU A 119 0.88 8.03 5.40
C LEU A 119 0.45 9.20 6.31
N SER A 120 -0.69 9.08 7.00
CA SER A 120 -1.14 10.10 7.98
C SER A 120 -0.24 10.19 9.23
N ALA A 121 0.63 9.20 9.44
CA ALA A 121 1.66 9.21 10.48
C ALA A 121 3.02 9.73 9.98
N GLU A 122 3.09 10.22 8.73
CA GLU A 122 4.32 10.59 8.02
C GLU A 122 5.30 9.41 7.93
N SER A 123 4.79 8.26 7.51
CA SER A 123 5.55 7.03 7.32
C SER A 123 5.20 6.41 5.98
N SER A 124 6.17 5.75 5.35
CA SER A 124 6.02 4.93 4.16
C SER A 124 6.18 3.45 4.52
N THR A 125 5.60 2.56 3.73
CA THR A 125 5.92 1.12 3.79
C THR A 125 7.20 0.78 3.01
N VAL A 126 7.96 1.81 2.58
CA VAL A 126 9.15 1.73 1.72
C VAL A 126 8.85 1.02 0.39
N GLY A 127 7.69 1.37 -0.14
CA GLY A 127 7.25 0.98 -1.48
C GLY A 127 7.28 2.17 -2.45
N PHE A 128 6.61 2.03 -3.59
CA PHE A 128 6.48 3.13 -4.57
C PHE A 128 5.69 4.34 -4.05
N ASP A 129 5.06 4.24 -2.87
CA ASP A 129 4.50 5.36 -2.12
C ASP A 129 5.55 6.44 -1.79
N VAL A 130 6.83 6.08 -1.61
CA VAL A 130 7.93 7.06 -1.48
C VAL A 130 8.00 7.98 -2.69
N ILE A 131 7.89 7.45 -3.91
CA ILE A 131 7.90 8.25 -5.14
C ILE A 131 6.68 9.17 -5.19
N ALA A 132 5.50 8.65 -4.86
CA ALA A 132 4.28 9.45 -4.83
C ALA A 132 4.36 10.61 -3.82
N LEU A 133 4.97 10.38 -2.65
CA LEU A 133 5.20 11.40 -1.63
C LEU A 133 6.21 12.46 -2.09
N ILE A 134 7.29 12.05 -2.76
CA ILE A 134 8.28 12.99 -3.31
C ILE A 134 7.63 13.89 -4.37
N LEU A 135 6.80 13.31 -5.25
CA LEU A 135 6.06 14.07 -6.27
C LEU A 135 5.08 15.07 -5.63
N HIS A 136 4.38 14.67 -4.59
CA HIS A 136 3.49 15.53 -3.83
C HIS A 136 4.26 16.69 -3.14
N ASN A 137 5.36 16.38 -2.45
CA ASN A 137 6.20 17.39 -1.80
C ASN A 137 6.79 18.43 -2.80
N ARG A 138 7.06 17.98 -4.01
CA ARG A 138 7.60 18.86 -5.07
C ARG A 138 6.50 19.70 -5.73
N ASN A 139 5.28 19.19 -5.78
CA ASN A 139 4.12 19.87 -6.32
C ASN A 139 2.85 19.43 -5.59
N ASN A 140 2.38 20.28 -4.68
CA ASN A 140 1.18 20.02 -3.85
C ASN A 140 -0.12 19.80 -4.66
N LYS A 141 -0.14 20.12 -5.96
CA LYS A 141 -1.27 19.81 -6.85
C LYS A 141 -1.35 18.33 -7.19
N ILE A 142 -0.24 17.58 -7.07
CA ILE A 142 -0.18 16.14 -7.30
C ILE A 142 -0.62 15.43 -6.02
N LYS A 143 -1.81 14.86 -6.02
CA LYS A 143 -2.32 14.08 -4.88
C LYS A 143 -1.57 12.76 -4.76
N VAL A 144 -1.17 12.37 -3.55
CA VAL A 144 -0.42 11.13 -3.26
C VAL A 144 -1.17 9.91 -3.78
N SER A 145 -2.48 9.83 -3.50
CA SER A 145 -3.35 8.74 -3.97
C SER A 145 -3.36 8.58 -5.49
N LYS A 146 -3.43 9.72 -6.23
CA LYS A 146 -3.40 9.69 -7.70
C LYS A 146 -2.04 9.26 -8.22
N ALA A 147 -0.95 9.78 -7.67
CA ALA A 147 0.40 9.38 -8.05
C ALA A 147 0.61 7.87 -7.83
N MET A 148 0.24 7.35 -6.66
CA MET A 148 0.29 5.91 -6.38
C MET A 148 -0.53 5.10 -7.37
N ARG A 149 -1.75 5.54 -7.71
CA ARG A 149 -2.59 4.87 -8.70
C ARG A 149 -1.88 4.71 -10.03
N TYR A 150 -1.32 5.79 -10.57
CA TYR A 150 -0.64 5.75 -11.86
C TYR A 150 0.63 4.89 -11.83
N ILE A 151 1.43 4.98 -10.77
CA ILE A 151 2.63 4.16 -10.60
C ILE A 151 2.26 2.67 -10.54
N ASN A 152 1.28 2.31 -9.70
CA ASN A 152 0.84 0.93 -9.57
C ASN A 152 0.22 0.39 -10.86
N LEU A 153 -0.61 1.18 -11.56
CA LEU A 153 -1.18 0.78 -12.84
C LEU A 153 -0.09 0.55 -13.89
N PHE A 154 0.92 1.41 -13.93
CA PHE A 154 2.06 1.23 -14.83
C PHE A 154 2.79 -0.10 -14.57
N VAL A 155 3.07 -0.42 -13.30
CA VAL A 155 3.70 -1.69 -12.93
C VAL A 155 2.81 -2.89 -13.28
N ILE A 156 1.49 -2.80 -13.02
CA ILE A 156 0.54 -3.88 -13.35
C ILE A 156 0.49 -4.13 -14.86
N LEU A 157 0.49 -3.06 -15.66
CA LEU A 157 0.50 -3.17 -17.14
C LEU A 157 1.79 -3.81 -17.65
N LEU A 158 2.95 -3.48 -17.07
CA LEU A 158 4.20 -4.16 -17.38
C LEU A 158 4.14 -5.64 -17.01
N GLY A 159 3.37 -5.98 -15.98
CA GLY A 159 3.18 -7.36 -15.51
C GLY A 159 2.27 -8.22 -16.40
N LEU A 160 1.66 -7.67 -17.46
CA LEU A 160 0.75 -8.41 -18.33
C LEU A 160 1.38 -9.70 -18.91
N PHE A 161 2.66 -9.62 -19.27
CA PHE A 161 3.39 -10.76 -19.82
C PHE A 161 3.77 -11.80 -18.76
N SER A 162 3.89 -11.40 -17.50
CA SER A 162 4.33 -12.29 -16.40
C SER A 162 3.16 -12.92 -15.63
N TYR A 163 2.02 -12.21 -15.52
CA TYR A 163 0.89 -12.60 -14.67
C TYR A 163 -0.37 -13.01 -15.44
N GLY A 164 -0.42 -12.70 -16.74
CA GLY A 164 -1.58 -12.92 -17.57
C GLY A 164 -2.71 -11.90 -17.37
N LEU A 165 -3.66 -11.91 -18.30
CA LEU A 165 -4.70 -10.88 -18.42
C LEU A 165 -5.64 -10.83 -17.20
N ILE A 166 -6.03 -11.98 -16.66
CA ILE A 166 -6.99 -12.08 -15.55
C ILE A 166 -6.40 -11.44 -14.28
N ALA A 167 -5.15 -11.75 -13.95
CA ALA A 167 -4.47 -11.18 -12.79
C ALA A 167 -4.32 -9.66 -12.92
N VAL A 168 -4.03 -9.17 -14.12
CA VAL A 168 -3.94 -7.73 -14.42
C VAL A 168 -5.30 -7.04 -14.23
N ILE A 169 -6.41 -7.62 -14.70
CA ILE A 169 -7.75 -7.04 -14.51
C ILE A 169 -8.07 -6.89 -13.02
N TYR A 170 -7.89 -7.94 -12.23
CA TYR A 170 -8.12 -7.88 -10.77
C TYR A 170 -7.15 -6.94 -10.06
N GLY A 171 -5.90 -6.86 -10.51
CA GLY A 171 -4.91 -5.90 -10.01
C GLY A 171 -5.30 -4.45 -10.27
N VAL A 172 -5.84 -4.15 -11.45
CA VAL A 172 -6.37 -2.82 -11.78
C VAL A 172 -7.53 -2.45 -10.87
N ILE A 173 -8.50 -3.36 -10.68
CA ILE A 173 -9.65 -3.15 -9.79
C ILE A 173 -9.17 -2.93 -8.34
N PHE A 174 -8.27 -3.80 -7.85
CA PHE A 174 -7.67 -3.67 -6.53
C PHE A 174 -7.00 -2.30 -6.33
N THR A 175 -6.12 -1.90 -7.25
CA THR A 175 -5.40 -0.63 -7.19
C THR A 175 -6.35 0.57 -7.21
N TYR A 176 -7.42 0.49 -8.01
CA TYR A 176 -8.41 1.56 -8.07
C TYR A 176 -9.13 1.72 -6.74
N ILE A 177 -9.59 0.62 -6.11
CA ILE A 177 -10.25 0.63 -4.81
C ILE A 177 -9.31 1.14 -3.72
N GLN A 178 -8.12 0.55 -3.60
CA GLN A 178 -7.10 0.93 -2.62
C GLN A 178 -6.81 2.44 -2.66
N THR A 179 -6.52 2.95 -3.85
CA THR A 179 -6.14 4.36 -4.01
C THR A 179 -7.32 5.31 -3.89
N THR A 180 -8.55 4.87 -4.18
CA THR A 180 -9.77 5.67 -3.94
C THR A 180 -10.07 5.78 -2.46
N VAL A 181 -10.00 4.68 -1.71
CA VAL A 181 -10.16 4.69 -0.25
C VAL A 181 -9.11 5.58 0.40
N MET A 182 -7.85 5.43 -0.02
CA MET A 182 -6.76 6.28 0.48
C MET A 182 -7.00 7.77 0.15
N HIS A 183 -7.50 8.08 -1.05
CA HIS A 183 -7.84 9.44 -1.46
C HIS A 183 -8.91 10.05 -0.57
N LEU A 184 -10.04 9.35 -0.39
CA LEU A 184 -11.15 9.82 0.44
C LEU A 184 -10.74 10.08 1.89
N LEU A 185 -9.88 9.21 2.44
CA LEU A 185 -9.47 9.31 3.85
C LEU A 185 -8.35 10.33 4.07
N LEU A 186 -7.40 10.46 3.12
CA LEU A 186 -6.21 11.29 3.28
C LEU A 186 -6.41 12.72 2.79
N GLU A 187 -7.10 12.90 1.67
CA GLU A 187 -7.11 14.16 0.92
C GLU A 187 -8.45 14.90 0.99
N ASP A 188 -9.57 14.20 1.17
CA ASP A 188 -10.89 14.83 1.26
C ASP A 188 -11.35 15.09 2.71
N ASN A 189 -10.47 14.84 3.69
CA ASN A 189 -10.73 15.06 5.13
C ASN A 189 -12.06 14.46 5.61
N VAL A 190 -12.48 13.34 5.02
CA VAL A 190 -13.77 12.68 5.36
C VAL A 190 -13.88 12.41 6.86
N LEU A 191 -12.76 12.09 7.53
CA LEU A 191 -12.74 11.87 8.98
C LEU A 191 -13.03 13.15 9.79
N GLU A 192 -12.61 14.33 9.32
CA GLU A 192 -12.95 15.60 9.98
C GLU A 192 -14.42 15.94 9.75
N ASN A 193 -14.92 15.73 8.54
CA ASN A 193 -16.33 15.94 8.22
C ASN A 193 -17.25 14.99 9.03
N VAL A 194 -16.87 13.72 9.19
CA VAL A 194 -17.60 12.75 10.02
C VAL A 194 -17.55 13.13 11.49
N LYS A 195 -16.41 13.61 12.03
CA LYS A 195 -16.33 14.13 13.39
C LYS A 195 -17.21 15.35 13.59
N HIS A 196 -17.18 16.31 12.66
CA HIS A 196 -18.03 17.49 12.70
C HIS A 196 -19.52 17.13 12.66
N PHE A 197 -19.90 16.16 11.85
CA PHE A 197 -21.25 15.63 11.80
C PHE A 197 -21.66 14.97 13.12
N TYR A 198 -20.80 14.12 13.68
CA TYR A 198 -21.03 13.43 14.95
C TYR A 198 -21.20 14.42 16.11
N TYR A 199 -20.34 15.43 16.22
CA TYR A 199 -20.46 16.46 17.26
C TYR A 199 -21.73 17.29 17.09
N ARG A 200 -22.10 17.66 15.86
CA ARG A 200 -23.33 18.40 15.58
C ARG A 200 -24.59 17.61 15.94
N VAL A 201 -24.61 16.31 15.69
CA VAL A 201 -25.71 15.42 16.09
C VAL A 201 -25.78 15.27 17.61
N LYS A 202 -24.62 15.23 18.28
CA LYS A 202 -24.55 15.10 19.75
C LYS A 202 -24.92 16.39 20.50
N GLU A 203 -24.68 17.55 19.91
CA GLU A 203 -25.05 18.85 20.48
C GLU A 203 -26.49 19.31 20.12
N GLY A 204 -27.12 18.59 19.16
CA GLY A 204 -28.53 18.87 18.76
C GLY A 204 -29.56 18.01 19.48
N PHE A 205 -29.14 17.24 20.47
CA PHE A 205 -29.94 16.56 21.48
C PHE A 205 -29.51 17.04 22.87
#